data_bb7e0c74b28a87717c8365c8e2c0c465
#
_entry.id   bb7e0c74b28a87717c8365c8e2c0c465
#
_cell.length_a   1.000
_cell.length_b   1.000
_cell.length_c   1.000
_cell.angle_alpha   90.00
_cell.angle_beta   90.00
_cell.angle_gamma   90.00
#
_symmetry.space_group_name_H-M   'P 1'
#
loop_
_entity.id
_entity.type
_entity.pdbx_description
1 polymer ?
#
loop_
_entity_poly.entity_id
_entity_poly.type
_entity_poly.pdbx_seq_one_letter_code
_entity_poly.pdbx_strand_id
1 'polypeptide(L)'
;IGYTAQKLLGDVPAEADIGLYGSFATTGRGHGTDRALVAGLLGLRPDDPRLPDSFALAEEAGMKFTIHPVELRAAHPNTAVLTLKSKAGRILVLKAASVGGGRIRVTEIDGVPADFGGDSNTLIIHNEDTPGCIAEVTMSLAQRRINIASMQVFRAATGGYAVMVLECDSHIPHVLEQQM
;
A
#
# COMPACT_ATOMS: atom_id res chain seq x y z
N ILE A 1 -5.68 4.82 1.02
CA ILE A 1 -4.43 4.41 1.70
C ILE A 1 -4.64 3.07 2.40
N GLY A 2 -5.51 2.95 3.42
CA GLY A 2 -5.72 1.69 4.15
C GLY A 2 -6.11 0.51 3.24
N TYR A 3 -7.03 0.72 2.30
CA TYR A 3 -7.43 -0.28 1.33
C TYR A 3 -6.26 -0.76 0.44
N THR A 4 -5.43 0.15 -0.04
CA THR A 4 -4.22 -0.18 -0.81
C THR A 4 -3.22 -0.97 0.02
N ALA A 5 -3.01 -0.57 1.28
CA ALA A 5 -2.12 -1.28 2.20
C ALA A 5 -2.61 -2.71 2.47
N GLN A 6 -3.91 -2.91 2.65
CA GLN A 6 -4.51 -4.23 2.82
C GLN A 6 -4.30 -5.12 1.57
N LYS A 7 -4.47 -4.54 0.37
CA LYS A 7 -4.22 -5.26 -0.89
C LYS A 7 -2.76 -5.68 -1.03
N LEU A 8 -1.81 -4.80 -0.69
CA LEU A 8 -0.38 -5.11 -0.71
C LEU A 8 0.02 -6.16 0.35
N LEU A 9 -0.62 -6.14 1.52
CA LEU A 9 -0.41 -7.16 2.54
C LEU A 9 -0.99 -8.52 2.11
N GLY A 10 -2.07 -8.51 1.33
CA GLY A 10 -2.79 -9.69 0.85
C GLY A 10 -3.83 -10.26 1.81
N ASP A 11 -3.98 -9.69 3.00
CA ASP A 11 -4.94 -10.12 4.03
C ASP A 11 -5.35 -8.95 4.92
N VAL A 12 -6.38 -9.14 5.74
CA VAL A 12 -6.69 -8.25 6.86
C VAL A 12 -5.58 -8.39 7.92
N PRO A 13 -4.92 -7.29 8.32
CA PRO A 13 -3.84 -7.38 9.29
C PRO A 13 -4.35 -7.86 10.66
N ALA A 14 -3.55 -8.67 11.35
CA ALA A 14 -3.77 -9.00 12.76
C ALA A 14 -3.40 -7.82 13.67
N GLU A 15 -2.35 -7.08 13.29
CA GLU A 15 -1.85 -5.91 14.00
C GLU A 15 -1.59 -4.78 13.01
N ALA A 16 -1.95 -3.54 13.37
CA ALA A 16 -1.72 -2.34 12.58
C ALA A 16 -1.25 -1.20 13.47
N ASP A 17 -0.06 -0.67 13.20
CA ASP A 17 0.43 0.58 13.76
C ASP A 17 0.27 1.69 12.72
N ILE A 18 -0.47 2.75 13.07
CA ILE A 18 -0.89 3.82 12.16
C ILE A 18 -0.31 5.13 12.62
N GLY A 19 0.80 5.54 12.01
CA GLY A 19 1.42 6.83 12.21
C GLY A 19 0.80 7.90 11.32
N LEU A 20 0.31 9.00 11.89
CA LEU A 20 -0.28 10.11 11.16
C LEU A 20 0.65 11.34 11.21
N TYR A 21 0.87 11.97 10.07
CA TYR A 21 1.72 13.16 9.95
C TYR A 21 0.93 14.39 9.52
N GLY A 22 1.36 15.55 10.02
CA GLY A 22 0.87 16.86 9.61
C GLY A 22 -0.63 17.04 9.82
N SER A 23 -1.37 17.38 8.78
CA SER A 23 -2.82 17.61 8.90
C SER A 23 -3.59 16.34 9.28
N PHE A 24 -3.13 15.16 8.87
CA PHE A 24 -3.73 13.91 9.32
C PHE A 24 -3.64 13.74 10.84
N ALA A 25 -2.53 14.13 11.45
CA ALA A 25 -2.36 14.07 12.89
C ALA A 25 -3.21 15.12 13.63
N THR A 26 -3.33 16.33 13.06
CA THR A 26 -3.96 17.47 13.77
C THR A 26 -5.47 17.54 13.56
N THR A 27 -5.96 17.27 12.36
CA THR A 27 -7.37 17.43 11.97
C THR A 27 -8.03 16.14 11.47
N GLY A 28 -7.26 15.07 11.23
CA GLY A 28 -7.73 13.84 10.63
C GLY A 28 -8.88 13.16 11.39
N ARG A 29 -8.86 13.22 12.73
CA ARG A 29 -9.91 12.65 13.57
C ARG A 29 -11.27 13.32 13.33
N GLY A 30 -11.28 14.64 13.18
CA GLY A 30 -12.49 15.41 12.87
C GLY A 30 -13.06 15.14 11.49
N HIS A 31 -12.22 14.70 10.57
CA HIS A 31 -12.59 14.35 9.19
C HIS A 31 -12.77 12.83 8.98
N GLY A 32 -12.68 12.01 10.02
CA GLY A 32 -12.85 10.57 9.95
C GLY A 32 -11.69 9.84 9.25
N THR A 33 -10.51 10.46 9.15
CA THR A 33 -9.32 9.85 8.53
C THR A 33 -8.91 8.56 9.22
N ASP A 34 -8.96 8.53 10.54
CA ASP A 34 -8.69 7.37 11.38
C ASP A 34 -9.61 6.20 11.04
N ARG A 35 -10.92 6.46 10.97
CA ARG A 35 -11.93 5.46 10.61
C ARG A 35 -11.77 4.98 9.17
N ALA A 36 -11.50 5.90 8.23
CA ALA A 36 -11.29 5.55 6.84
C ALA A 36 -10.03 4.68 6.63
N LEU A 37 -8.96 4.92 7.38
CA LEU A 37 -7.77 4.07 7.34
C LEU A 37 -8.07 2.67 7.87
N VAL A 38 -8.69 2.56 9.05
CA VAL A 38 -9.06 1.28 9.65
C VAL A 38 -10.05 0.51 8.78
N ALA A 39 -11.08 1.18 8.23
CA ALA A 39 -12.02 0.58 7.29
C ALA A 39 -11.31 -0.01 6.06
N GLY A 40 -10.38 0.75 5.48
CA GLY A 40 -9.58 0.28 4.36
C GLY A 40 -8.72 -0.94 4.70
N LEU A 41 -8.14 -1.00 5.90
CA LEU A 41 -7.38 -2.18 6.38
C LEU A 41 -8.26 -3.42 6.56
N LEU A 42 -9.55 -3.24 6.81
CA LEU A 42 -10.55 -4.31 6.80
C LEU A 42 -11.00 -4.72 5.38
N GLY A 43 -10.48 -4.07 4.35
CA GLY A 43 -10.87 -4.31 2.95
C GLY A 43 -12.15 -3.60 2.53
N LEU A 44 -12.70 -2.70 3.34
CA LEU A 44 -13.86 -1.91 2.96
C LEU A 44 -13.48 -0.88 1.88
N ARG A 45 -14.33 -0.73 0.88
CA ARG A 45 -14.13 0.25 -0.19
C ARG A 45 -14.44 1.66 0.32
N PRO A 46 -13.93 2.71 -0.34
CA PRO A 46 -14.13 4.10 0.08
C PRO A 46 -15.59 4.56 0.15
N ASP A 47 -16.49 3.89 -0.55
CA ASP A 47 -17.94 4.15 -0.61
C ASP A 47 -18.78 3.24 0.30
N ASP A 48 -18.13 2.41 1.13
CA ASP A 48 -18.84 1.46 2.00
C ASP A 48 -19.54 2.21 3.16
N PRO A 49 -20.87 2.03 3.34
CA PRO A 49 -21.63 2.71 4.37
C PRO A 49 -21.20 2.36 5.80
N ARG A 50 -20.46 1.27 6.01
CA ARG A 50 -19.97 0.81 7.31
C ARG A 50 -18.69 1.53 7.77
N LEU A 51 -18.12 2.44 6.96
CA LEU A 51 -16.92 3.18 7.35
C LEU A 51 -16.98 3.79 8.75
N PRO A 52 -18.10 4.42 9.18
CA PRO A 52 -18.20 4.99 10.52
C PRO A 52 -18.03 3.96 11.65
N ASP A 53 -18.35 2.70 11.40
CA ASP A 53 -18.32 1.61 12.39
C ASP A 53 -17.01 0.80 12.35
N SER A 54 -16.02 1.28 11.59
CA SER A 54 -14.77 0.55 11.31
C SER A 54 -14.01 0.09 12.55
N PHE A 55 -14.09 0.81 13.65
CA PHE A 55 -13.40 0.41 14.89
C PHE A 55 -14.07 -0.81 15.55
N ALA A 56 -15.40 -0.85 15.58
CA ALA A 56 -16.14 -2.02 16.06
C ALA A 56 -15.91 -3.22 15.15
N LEU A 57 -15.95 -3.02 13.82
CA LEU A 57 -15.65 -4.06 12.85
C LEU A 57 -14.21 -4.59 12.96
N ALA A 58 -13.25 -3.73 13.31
CA ALA A 58 -11.87 -4.15 13.55
C ALA A 58 -11.76 -5.05 14.78
N GLU A 59 -12.47 -4.72 15.86
CA GLU A 59 -12.54 -5.55 17.06
C GLU A 59 -13.18 -6.91 16.77
N GLU A 60 -14.30 -6.92 16.05
CA GLU A 60 -14.97 -8.16 15.60
C GLU A 60 -14.06 -9.04 14.72
N ALA A 61 -13.28 -8.43 13.84
CA ALA A 61 -12.30 -9.13 13.00
C ALA A 61 -11.05 -9.59 13.75
N GLY A 62 -10.89 -9.18 15.01
CA GLY A 62 -9.71 -9.45 15.83
C GLY A 62 -8.46 -8.67 15.41
N MET A 63 -8.62 -7.58 14.66
CA MET A 63 -7.53 -6.68 14.28
C MET A 63 -7.20 -5.74 15.43
N LYS A 64 -5.98 -5.80 15.93
CA LYS A 64 -5.46 -4.84 16.92
C LYS A 64 -4.83 -3.67 16.20
N PHE A 65 -5.13 -2.45 16.59
CA PHE A 65 -4.52 -1.27 15.97
C PHE A 65 -4.20 -0.17 16.98
N THR A 66 -3.19 0.62 16.66
CA THR A 66 -2.82 1.86 17.34
C THR A 66 -2.79 3.00 16.33
N ILE A 67 -3.17 4.21 16.77
CA ILE A 67 -3.12 5.41 15.93
C ILE A 67 -2.41 6.50 16.74
N HIS A 68 -1.33 7.06 16.19
CA HIS A 68 -0.53 8.07 16.88
C HIS A 68 0.10 9.07 15.90
N PRO A 69 0.47 10.28 16.35
CA PRO A 69 1.21 11.21 15.51
C PRO A 69 2.65 10.72 15.30
N VAL A 70 3.20 11.04 14.12
CA VAL A 70 4.61 10.80 13.78
C VAL A 70 5.24 12.05 13.21
N GLU A 71 6.56 12.19 13.38
CA GLU A 71 7.35 13.25 12.77
C GLU A 71 8.05 12.72 11.53
N LEU A 72 7.84 13.39 10.40
CA LEU A 72 8.48 13.06 9.12
C LEU A 72 9.20 14.28 8.56
N ARG A 73 10.30 14.06 7.86
CA ARG A 73 11.00 15.11 7.12
C ARG A 73 10.50 15.15 5.68
N ALA A 74 10.18 16.35 5.20
CA ALA A 74 9.82 16.63 3.80
C ALA A 74 8.69 15.72 3.25
N ALA A 75 7.69 15.37 4.08
CA ALA A 75 6.54 14.59 3.67
C ALA A 75 5.32 15.48 3.37
N HIS A 76 4.38 14.98 2.58
CA HIS A 76 3.09 15.65 2.36
C HIS A 76 2.30 15.74 3.68
N PRO A 77 1.61 16.87 3.98
CA PRO A 77 0.89 17.03 5.26
C PRO A 77 -0.16 15.96 5.57
N ASN A 78 -0.70 15.31 4.54
CA ASN A 78 -1.70 14.24 4.68
C ASN A 78 -1.06 12.86 4.50
N THR A 79 0.07 12.61 5.15
CA THR A 79 0.78 11.32 5.07
C THR A 79 0.40 10.43 6.24
N ALA A 80 0.22 9.13 5.92
CA ALA A 80 0.14 8.05 6.90
C ALA A 80 1.30 7.07 6.69
N VAL A 81 1.85 6.57 7.77
CA VAL A 81 2.81 5.45 7.83
C VAL A 81 2.10 4.28 8.47
N LEU A 82 1.96 3.19 7.75
CA LEU A 82 1.26 2.00 8.21
C LEU A 82 2.26 0.86 8.38
N THR A 83 2.44 0.36 9.59
CA THR A 83 3.16 -0.87 9.85
C THR A 83 2.15 -1.95 10.16
N LEU A 84 2.03 -2.91 9.25
CA LEU A 84 1.02 -3.95 9.28
C LEU A 84 1.66 -5.31 9.46
N LYS A 85 0.99 -6.18 10.24
CA LYS A 85 1.38 -7.57 10.41
C LYS A 85 0.20 -8.48 10.12
N SER A 86 0.36 -9.39 9.17
CA SER A 86 -0.66 -10.39 8.84
C SER A 86 -0.72 -11.49 9.90
N LYS A 87 -1.79 -12.30 9.88
CA LYS A 87 -1.92 -13.51 10.73
C LYS A 87 -0.79 -14.52 10.48
N ALA A 88 -0.28 -14.56 9.24
CA ALA A 88 0.85 -15.42 8.87
C ALA A 88 2.22 -14.86 9.26
N GLY A 89 2.28 -13.67 9.89
CA GLY A 89 3.51 -13.04 10.36
C GLY A 89 4.22 -12.17 9.30
N ARG A 90 3.66 -12.01 8.10
CA ARG A 90 4.18 -11.06 7.09
C ARG A 90 4.05 -9.65 7.61
N ILE A 91 5.12 -8.86 7.48
CA ILE A 91 5.15 -7.44 7.81
C ILE A 91 5.16 -6.62 6.52
N LEU A 92 4.42 -5.53 6.51
CA LEU A 92 4.42 -4.51 5.47
C LEU A 92 4.52 -3.15 6.11
N VAL A 93 5.46 -2.33 5.68
CA VAL A 93 5.56 -0.92 6.04
C VAL A 93 5.24 -0.07 4.81
N LEU A 94 4.15 0.69 4.86
CA LEU A 94 3.70 1.54 3.76
C LEU A 94 3.70 3.00 4.19
N LYS A 95 4.30 3.87 3.38
CA LYS A 95 4.16 5.32 3.50
C LYS A 95 3.37 5.85 2.31
N ALA A 96 2.25 6.50 2.59
CA ALA A 96 1.39 7.03 1.54
C ALA A 96 0.70 8.33 1.98
N ALA A 97 0.45 9.20 1.01
CA ALA A 97 -0.24 10.47 1.23
C ALA A 97 -1.57 10.53 0.48
N SER A 98 -2.54 11.26 1.05
CA SER A 98 -3.72 11.73 0.31
C SER A 98 -3.35 13.04 -0.37
N VAL A 99 -3.46 13.06 -1.70
CA VAL A 99 -3.06 14.22 -2.53
C VAL A 99 -4.25 15.03 -3.05
N GLY A 100 -5.44 14.77 -2.47
CA GLY A 100 -6.68 15.45 -2.84
C GLY A 100 -7.46 14.74 -3.95
N GLY A 101 -8.74 15.09 -4.10
CA GLY A 101 -9.62 14.52 -5.12
C GLY A 101 -9.85 13.01 -4.99
N GLY A 102 -9.76 12.45 -3.79
CA GLY A 102 -9.87 11.01 -3.56
C GLY A 102 -8.63 10.20 -3.95
N ARG A 103 -7.57 10.85 -4.45
CA ARG A 103 -6.34 10.20 -4.91
C ARG A 103 -5.33 10.05 -3.79
N ILE A 104 -4.52 9.00 -3.91
CA ILE A 104 -3.39 8.74 -3.03
C ILE A 104 -2.08 8.71 -3.83
N ARG A 105 -0.97 8.84 -3.11
CA ARG A 105 0.37 8.60 -3.62
C ARG A 105 1.15 7.77 -2.62
N VAL A 106 1.51 6.55 -3.00
CA VAL A 106 2.44 5.73 -2.23
C VAL A 106 3.85 6.21 -2.53
N THR A 107 4.64 6.46 -1.48
CA THR A 107 5.99 7.02 -1.60
C THR A 107 7.07 6.08 -1.09
N GLU A 108 6.70 5.05 -0.33
CA GLU A 108 7.67 4.08 0.21
C GLU A 108 6.96 2.76 0.57
N ILE A 109 7.61 1.64 0.29
CA ILE A 109 7.21 0.30 0.71
C ILE A 109 8.43 -0.39 1.31
N ASP A 110 8.32 -0.88 2.56
CA ASP A 110 9.36 -1.61 3.30
C ASP A 110 10.72 -0.89 3.30
N GLY A 111 10.71 0.44 3.41
CA GLY A 111 11.91 1.28 3.40
C GLY A 111 12.47 1.57 2.00
N VAL A 112 11.90 1.02 0.95
CA VAL A 112 12.29 1.28 -0.44
C VAL A 112 11.38 2.37 -1.02
N PRO A 113 11.92 3.43 -1.65
CA PRO A 113 11.12 4.40 -2.36
C PRO A 113 10.17 3.74 -3.37
N ALA A 114 9.00 4.32 -3.57
CA ALA A 114 8.02 3.90 -4.57
C ALA A 114 7.25 5.15 -5.02
N ASP A 115 6.65 5.11 -6.20
CA ASP A 115 5.83 6.21 -6.69
C ASP A 115 4.67 5.70 -7.54
N PHE A 116 3.49 5.56 -6.93
CA PHE A 116 2.27 5.19 -7.66
C PHE A 116 1.01 5.67 -6.93
N GLY A 117 -0.07 5.79 -7.68
CA GLY A 117 -1.42 6.03 -7.17
C GLY A 117 -2.22 4.73 -7.02
N GLY A 118 -3.52 4.86 -6.84
CA GLY A 118 -4.46 3.73 -6.83
C GLY A 118 -5.38 3.69 -8.05
N ASP A 119 -5.05 4.46 -9.09
CA ASP A 119 -5.94 4.73 -10.21
C ASP A 119 -5.74 3.77 -11.39
N SER A 120 -4.60 3.06 -11.43
CA SER A 120 -4.20 2.13 -12.51
C SER A 120 -4.16 0.69 -12.02
N ASN A 121 -4.19 -0.26 -12.97
CA ASN A 121 -3.85 -1.66 -12.67
C ASN A 121 -2.36 -1.76 -12.38
N THR A 122 -1.99 -1.69 -11.11
CA THR A 122 -0.61 -1.60 -10.66
C THR A 122 -0.13 -2.94 -10.10
N LEU A 123 0.97 -3.44 -10.64
CA LEU A 123 1.69 -4.61 -10.14
C LEU A 123 2.91 -4.11 -9.34
N ILE A 124 3.03 -4.59 -8.12
CA ILE A 124 4.17 -4.31 -7.25
C ILE A 124 4.94 -5.61 -7.03
N ILE A 125 6.22 -5.60 -7.38
CA ILE A 125 7.09 -6.76 -7.24
C ILE A 125 8.26 -6.40 -6.34
N HIS A 126 8.45 -7.20 -5.29
CA HIS A 126 9.62 -7.18 -4.44
C HIS A 126 10.59 -8.26 -4.93
N ASN A 127 11.79 -7.88 -5.32
CA ASN A 127 12.81 -8.82 -5.78
C ASN A 127 14.20 -8.46 -5.26
N GLU A 128 15.13 -9.41 -5.32
CA GLU A 128 16.53 -9.12 -5.17
C GLU A 128 17.04 -8.35 -6.39
N ASP A 129 17.90 -7.35 -6.18
CA ASP A 129 18.51 -6.54 -7.25
C ASP A 129 19.57 -7.34 -8.00
N THR A 130 19.14 -8.32 -8.80
CA THR A 130 19.99 -9.21 -9.58
C THR A 130 19.71 -9.07 -11.08
N PRO A 131 20.72 -9.31 -11.95
CA PRO A 131 20.53 -9.32 -13.39
C PRO A 131 19.49 -10.35 -13.83
N GLY A 132 18.58 -9.95 -14.72
CA GLY A 132 17.55 -10.81 -15.27
C GLY A 132 16.15 -10.61 -14.68
N CYS A 133 16.00 -10.15 -13.46
CA CYS A 133 14.68 -9.98 -12.82
C CYS A 133 13.71 -9.13 -13.64
N ILE A 134 14.16 -8.00 -14.17
CA ILE A 134 13.31 -7.14 -15.03
C ILE A 134 12.88 -7.89 -16.29
N ALA A 135 13.80 -8.62 -16.92
CA ALA A 135 13.51 -9.36 -18.16
C ALA A 135 12.47 -10.48 -17.90
N GLU A 136 12.58 -11.19 -16.79
CA GLU A 136 11.65 -12.24 -16.39
C GLU A 136 10.24 -11.69 -16.19
N VAL A 137 10.10 -10.60 -15.43
CA VAL A 137 8.83 -9.93 -15.19
C VAL A 137 8.21 -9.44 -16.49
N THR A 138 8.95 -8.70 -17.30
CA THR A 138 8.42 -8.13 -18.54
C THR A 138 8.08 -9.21 -19.57
N MET A 139 8.85 -10.28 -19.64
CA MET A 139 8.55 -11.44 -20.50
C MET A 139 7.27 -12.15 -20.05
N SER A 140 7.08 -12.33 -18.75
CA SER A 140 5.88 -12.93 -18.18
C SER A 140 4.60 -12.14 -18.51
N LEU A 141 4.67 -10.81 -18.48
CA LEU A 141 3.57 -9.93 -18.90
C LEU A 141 3.35 -9.99 -20.42
N ALA A 142 4.43 -9.94 -21.20
CA ALA A 142 4.36 -10.00 -22.66
C ALA A 142 3.72 -11.31 -23.18
N GLN A 143 4.07 -12.47 -22.61
CA GLN A 143 3.46 -13.76 -22.93
C GLN A 143 1.95 -13.79 -22.70
N ARG A 144 1.46 -12.97 -21.78
CA ARG A 144 0.03 -12.82 -21.46
C ARG A 144 -0.63 -11.65 -22.19
N ARG A 145 0.11 -11.01 -23.11
CA ARG A 145 -0.34 -9.85 -23.89
C ARG A 145 -0.78 -8.68 -23.01
N ILE A 146 -0.17 -8.53 -21.82
CA ILE A 146 -0.39 -7.40 -20.92
C ILE A 146 0.61 -6.31 -21.33
N ASN A 147 0.08 -5.15 -21.74
CA ASN A 147 0.90 -4.00 -22.06
C ASN A 147 1.23 -3.20 -20.81
N ILE A 148 2.49 -2.76 -20.69
CA ILE A 148 3.00 -1.93 -19.60
C ILE A 148 2.90 -0.47 -20.05
N ALA A 149 2.10 0.32 -19.34
CA ALA A 149 1.94 1.75 -19.59
C ALA A 149 3.10 2.56 -18.96
N SER A 150 3.49 2.20 -17.73
CA SER A 150 4.66 2.75 -17.07
C SER A 150 5.38 1.69 -16.24
N MET A 151 6.68 1.83 -16.08
CA MET A 151 7.49 0.97 -15.23
C MET A 151 8.54 1.81 -14.50
N GLN A 152 8.65 1.58 -13.22
CA GLN A 152 9.66 2.20 -12.36
C GLN A 152 10.32 1.11 -11.53
N VAL A 153 11.63 1.23 -11.32
CA VAL A 153 12.39 0.32 -10.47
C VAL A 153 13.14 1.14 -9.43
N PHE A 154 12.87 0.85 -8.18
CA PHE A 154 13.50 1.49 -7.05
C PHE A 154 14.33 0.46 -6.30
N ARG A 155 15.52 0.83 -5.85
CA ARG A 155 16.38 -0.03 -5.02
C ARG A 155 16.90 0.73 -3.82
N ALA A 156 17.01 0.05 -2.69
CA ALA A 156 17.60 0.62 -1.48
C ALA A 156 19.13 0.74 -1.60
N ALA A 157 19.77 -0.31 -2.16
CA ALA A 157 21.20 -0.38 -2.41
C ALA A 157 21.49 -1.39 -3.53
N THR A 158 22.66 -1.29 -4.16
CA THR A 158 23.12 -2.26 -5.18
C THR A 158 23.23 -3.66 -4.56
N GLY A 159 22.61 -4.66 -5.18
CA GLY A 159 22.59 -6.05 -4.71
C GLY A 159 21.70 -6.30 -3.49
N GLY A 160 20.85 -5.30 -3.12
CA GLY A 160 19.86 -5.45 -2.05
C GLY A 160 18.48 -5.79 -2.60
N TYR A 161 17.44 -5.34 -1.90
CA TYR A 161 16.06 -5.45 -2.38
C TYR A 161 15.68 -4.31 -3.31
N ALA A 162 14.90 -4.62 -4.32
CA ALA A 162 14.29 -3.69 -5.25
C ALA A 162 12.76 -3.82 -5.22
N VAL A 163 12.09 -2.71 -5.54
CA VAL A 163 10.65 -2.66 -5.78
C VAL A 163 10.44 -2.24 -7.22
N MET A 164 9.76 -3.09 -8.00
CA MET A 164 9.27 -2.73 -9.32
C MET A 164 7.81 -2.32 -9.21
N VAL A 165 7.49 -1.17 -9.79
CA VAL A 165 6.13 -0.66 -9.92
C VAL A 165 5.79 -0.63 -11.40
N LEU A 166 4.82 -1.45 -11.81
CA LEU A 166 4.37 -1.55 -13.20
C LEU A 166 2.89 -1.17 -13.27
N GLU A 167 2.56 -0.14 -14.01
CA GLU A 167 1.18 0.20 -14.34
C GLU A 167 0.83 -0.42 -15.69
N CYS A 168 -0.25 -1.19 -15.74
CA CYS A 168 -0.65 -1.95 -16.91
C CYS A 168 -2.02 -1.48 -17.45
N ASP A 169 -2.20 -1.61 -18.78
CA ASP A 169 -3.44 -1.20 -19.45
C ASP A 169 -4.62 -2.15 -19.14
N SER A 170 -4.33 -3.37 -18.73
CA SER A 170 -5.33 -4.38 -18.42
C SER A 170 -5.16 -5.00 -17.04
N HIS A 171 -6.23 -5.64 -16.57
CA HIS A 171 -6.21 -6.34 -15.29
C HIS A 171 -5.15 -7.44 -15.25
N ILE A 172 -4.41 -7.49 -14.14
CA ILE A 172 -3.35 -8.48 -13.90
C ILE A 172 -3.99 -9.70 -13.21
N PRO A 173 -3.89 -10.90 -13.80
CA PRO A 173 -4.43 -12.10 -13.18
C PRO A 173 -3.72 -12.44 -11.86
N HIS A 174 -4.48 -12.84 -10.83
CA HIS A 174 -3.95 -13.24 -9.52
C HIS A 174 -2.89 -14.35 -9.57
N VAL A 175 -2.91 -15.19 -10.60
CA VAL A 175 -1.88 -16.24 -10.81
C VAL A 175 -0.48 -15.65 -11.02
N LEU A 176 -0.37 -14.43 -11.54
CA LEU A 176 0.90 -13.74 -11.68
C LEU A 176 1.43 -13.19 -10.36
N GLU A 177 0.55 -12.80 -9.46
CA GLU A 177 0.92 -12.28 -8.12
C GLU A 177 1.56 -13.35 -7.23
N GLN A 178 1.35 -14.63 -7.54
CA GLN A 178 1.85 -15.78 -6.77
C GLN A 178 3.11 -16.44 -7.39
N GLN A 179 3.46 -16.11 -8.63
CA GLN A 179 4.55 -16.74 -9.38
C GLN A 179 5.82 -15.88 -9.51
N MET A 180 5.76 -14.65 -9.05
CA MET A 180 6.86 -13.68 -9.01
C MET A 180 7.15 -13.30 -7.57
#